data_68659d35e4be6f204f27fbb64f33dc88
#
_entry.id   68659d35e4be6f204f27fbb64f33dc88
#
_cell.length_a   1.000
_cell.length_b   1.000
_cell.length_c   1.000
_cell.angle_alpha   90.00
_cell.angle_beta   90.00
_cell.angle_gamma   90.00
#
_symmetry.space_group_name_H-M   'P 1'
#
loop_
_entity.id
_entity.type
_entity.pdbx_description
1 polymer ?
#
loop_
_entity_poly.entity_id
_entity_poly.type
_entity_poly.pdbx_seq_one_letter_code
_entity_poly.pdbx_strand_id
1 'polypeptide(L)'
;MDSVALIAPDFSIILLGLLLRLKFEYSEDFWKQAERLVFYVLFPPLLFTSISGSSLSLGESAGFLAAGIGAMLIGVCASWCIRYLVKADPVTHASLFQCGFRFNTYIGFALALKLFGDQGFALLALLIAFWVPISNTIAVSALAGAVAKRDAALGEQTNGSKPSLMVVTGKAVVQNPLIIATVLGLCCNLLGITVPATIHHFLKGLGNASLAMGLLCIGAGLRFAALRGSWGLILTGAVQRLMLLPLVAWGVTAACGLPPAAA
;
A
#
# COMPACT_ATOMS: atom_id res chain seq x y z
N MET A 1 -26.57 -3.44 1.88
CA MET A 1 -26.04 -3.02 0.56
C MET A 1 -25.28 -4.19 0.00
N ASP A 2 -25.55 -4.56 -1.23
CA ASP A 2 -24.82 -5.67 -1.85
C ASP A 2 -23.34 -5.27 -2.00
N SER A 3 -22.45 -6.05 -1.39
CA SER A 3 -20.99 -5.80 -1.41
C SER A 3 -20.46 -5.64 -2.85
N VAL A 4 -21.11 -6.30 -3.81
CA VAL A 4 -20.80 -6.17 -5.23
C VAL A 4 -21.13 -4.78 -5.77
N ALA A 5 -22.28 -4.22 -5.43
CA ALA A 5 -22.67 -2.87 -5.86
C ALA A 5 -21.75 -1.77 -5.31
N LEU A 6 -21.18 -2.00 -4.12
CA LEU A 6 -20.23 -1.08 -3.51
C LEU A 6 -18.90 -1.04 -4.25
N ILE A 7 -18.41 -2.19 -4.70
CA ILE A 7 -17.06 -2.35 -5.27
C ILE A 7 -17.08 -2.18 -6.81
N ALA A 8 -18.20 -2.48 -7.46
CA ALA A 8 -18.34 -2.44 -8.92
C ALA A 8 -17.87 -1.13 -9.58
N PRO A 9 -18.14 0.08 -9.06
CA PRO A 9 -17.65 1.33 -9.66
C PRO A 9 -16.12 1.40 -9.72
N ASP A 10 -15.42 0.98 -8.66
CA ASP A 10 -13.94 1.03 -8.61
C ASP A 10 -13.32 0.03 -9.58
N PHE A 11 -13.89 -1.19 -9.66
CA PHE A 11 -13.49 -2.16 -10.66
C PHE A 11 -13.78 -1.69 -12.09
N SER A 12 -14.87 -0.97 -12.31
CA SER A 12 -15.17 -0.37 -13.61
C SER A 12 -14.12 0.65 -14.03
N ILE A 13 -13.62 1.46 -13.09
CA ILE A 13 -12.51 2.41 -13.35
C ILE A 13 -11.21 1.65 -13.68
N ILE A 14 -10.90 0.56 -12.96
CA ILE A 14 -9.74 -0.28 -13.25
C ILE A 14 -9.87 -0.91 -14.66
N LEU A 15 -11.03 -1.44 -14.99
CA LEU A 15 -11.29 -1.99 -16.33
C LEU A 15 -11.21 -0.93 -17.42
N LEU A 16 -11.69 0.27 -17.15
CA LEU A 16 -11.54 1.41 -18.07
C LEU A 16 -10.06 1.75 -18.28
N GLY A 17 -9.22 1.77 -17.25
CA GLY A 17 -7.78 1.98 -17.36
C GLY A 17 -7.12 0.94 -18.26
N LEU A 18 -7.47 -0.34 -18.09
CA LEU A 18 -7.02 -1.43 -18.97
C LEU A 18 -7.48 -1.21 -20.43
N LEU A 19 -8.74 -0.84 -20.63
CA LEU A 19 -9.32 -0.59 -21.96
C LEU A 19 -8.62 0.60 -22.65
N LEU A 20 -8.37 1.69 -21.93
CA LEU A 20 -7.65 2.85 -22.45
C LEU A 20 -6.26 2.47 -22.94
N ARG A 21 -5.54 1.63 -22.19
CA ARG A 21 -4.24 1.12 -22.63
C ARG A 21 -4.34 0.23 -23.87
N LEU A 22 -5.30 -0.70 -23.90
CA LEU A 22 -5.40 -1.70 -24.98
C LEU A 22 -5.98 -1.16 -26.28
N LYS A 23 -6.93 -0.21 -26.19
CA LYS A 23 -7.64 0.32 -27.37
C LYS A 23 -7.18 1.68 -27.85
N PHE A 24 -6.75 2.56 -26.92
CA PHE A 24 -6.34 3.91 -27.25
C PHE A 24 -4.82 4.09 -27.32
N GLU A 25 -4.08 2.99 -27.14
CA GLU A 25 -2.62 2.94 -27.33
C GLU A 25 -1.80 4.00 -26.55
N TYR A 26 -2.34 4.46 -25.40
CA TYR A 26 -1.57 5.32 -24.53
C TYR A 26 -0.25 4.65 -24.13
N SER A 27 0.86 5.35 -24.32
CA SER A 27 2.20 4.83 -24.08
C SER A 27 2.44 4.42 -22.64
N GLU A 28 3.37 3.50 -22.41
CA GLU A 28 3.78 3.13 -21.04
C GLU A 28 4.35 4.33 -20.28
N ASP A 29 5.01 5.25 -20.98
CA ASP A 29 5.56 6.46 -20.37
C ASP A 29 4.47 7.43 -19.93
N PHE A 30 3.37 7.54 -20.67
CA PHE A 30 2.20 8.31 -20.22
C PHE A 30 1.69 7.76 -18.88
N TRP A 31 1.48 6.44 -18.75
CA TRP A 31 0.98 5.85 -17.52
C TRP A 31 1.95 5.98 -16.35
N LYS A 32 3.26 5.85 -16.59
CA LYS A 32 4.28 6.11 -15.57
C LYS A 32 4.28 7.56 -15.10
N GLN A 33 4.12 8.53 -16.01
CA GLN A 33 4.04 9.95 -15.64
C GLN A 33 2.72 10.26 -14.91
N ALA A 34 1.61 9.67 -15.33
CA ALA A 34 0.33 9.77 -14.64
C ALA A 34 0.40 9.22 -13.21
N GLU A 35 1.02 8.05 -13.01
CA GLU A 35 1.25 7.47 -11.67
C GLU A 35 2.12 8.39 -10.80
N ARG A 36 3.18 8.98 -11.37
CA ARG A 36 4.00 9.96 -10.66
C ARG A 36 3.20 11.21 -10.28
N LEU A 37 2.36 11.73 -11.17
CA LEU A 37 1.48 12.87 -10.89
C LEU A 37 0.53 12.53 -9.72
N VAL A 38 -0.09 11.36 -9.76
CA VAL A 38 -0.95 10.90 -8.66
C VAL A 38 -0.18 10.84 -7.35
N PHE A 39 0.98 10.20 -7.34
CA PHE A 39 1.78 9.96 -6.13
C PHE A 39 2.35 11.24 -5.51
N TYR A 40 2.87 12.16 -6.34
CA TYR A 40 3.56 13.36 -5.84
C TYR A 40 2.66 14.58 -5.70
N VAL A 41 1.57 14.67 -6.47
CA VAL A 41 0.77 15.91 -6.56
C VAL A 41 -0.66 15.72 -6.09
N LEU A 42 -1.34 14.65 -6.52
CA LEU A 42 -2.78 14.49 -6.26
C LEU A 42 -3.07 13.82 -4.92
N PHE A 43 -2.28 12.82 -4.55
CA PHE A 43 -2.51 12.01 -3.35
C PHE A 43 -2.15 12.73 -2.04
N PRO A 44 -1.04 13.46 -1.92
CA PRO A 44 -0.67 14.19 -0.70
C PRO A 44 -1.76 15.15 -0.20
N PRO A 45 -2.40 15.99 -1.06
CA PRO A 45 -3.55 16.80 -0.66
C PRO A 45 -4.72 16.00 -0.09
N LEU A 46 -5.03 14.84 -0.67
CA LEU A 46 -6.09 13.97 -0.17
C LEU A 46 -5.80 13.49 1.25
N LEU A 47 -4.59 12.99 1.50
CA LEU A 47 -4.16 12.54 2.84
C LEU A 47 -4.20 13.68 3.84
N PHE A 48 -3.63 14.82 3.48
CA PHE A 48 -3.58 15.99 4.34
C PHE A 48 -4.99 16.45 4.75
N THR A 49 -5.89 16.65 3.79
CA THR A 49 -7.26 17.14 4.08
C THR A 49 -8.07 16.14 4.89
N SER A 50 -7.94 14.84 4.61
CA SER A 50 -8.66 13.79 5.34
C SER A 50 -8.19 13.66 6.78
N ILE A 51 -6.88 13.77 7.04
CA ILE A 51 -6.34 13.65 8.40
C ILE A 51 -6.55 14.94 9.18
N SER A 52 -6.28 16.10 8.60
CA SER A 52 -6.45 17.39 9.29
C SER A 52 -7.90 17.68 9.68
N GLY A 53 -8.88 17.18 8.88
CA GLY A 53 -10.31 17.35 9.15
C GLY A 53 -10.96 16.22 9.95
N SER A 54 -10.23 15.16 10.30
CA SER A 54 -10.77 14.01 11.02
C SER A 54 -10.85 14.25 12.53
N SER A 55 -11.79 13.56 13.19
CA SER A 55 -11.93 13.55 14.67
C SER A 55 -11.05 12.45 15.30
N LEU A 56 -9.81 12.31 14.83
CA LEU A 56 -8.90 11.28 15.35
C LEU A 56 -8.43 11.65 16.77
N SER A 57 -8.69 10.78 17.73
CA SER A 57 -8.01 10.78 19.02
C SER A 57 -6.81 9.82 18.97
N LEU A 58 -5.62 10.28 19.36
CA LEU A 58 -4.42 9.42 19.35
C LEU A 58 -4.59 8.20 20.26
N GLY A 59 -5.31 8.32 21.38
CA GLY A 59 -5.54 7.22 22.30
C GLY A 59 -6.38 6.10 21.69
N GLU A 60 -7.48 6.43 21.02
CA GLU A 60 -8.34 5.46 20.36
C GLU A 60 -7.68 4.85 19.11
N SER A 61 -6.90 5.65 18.38
CA SER A 61 -6.19 5.21 17.19
C SER A 61 -5.01 4.29 17.50
N ALA A 62 -4.40 4.39 18.69
CA ALA A 62 -3.23 3.60 19.05
C ALA A 62 -3.51 2.09 19.07
N GLY A 63 -4.67 1.68 19.59
CA GLY A 63 -5.10 0.27 19.59
C GLY A 63 -5.25 -0.28 18.17
N PHE A 64 -5.91 0.48 17.30
CA PHE A 64 -6.07 0.13 15.88
C PHE A 64 -4.70 0.01 15.17
N LEU A 65 -3.79 0.99 15.36
CA LEU A 65 -2.47 0.98 14.76
C LEU A 65 -1.64 -0.22 15.25
N ALA A 66 -1.65 -0.49 16.56
CA ALA A 66 -0.93 -1.63 17.13
C ALA A 66 -1.45 -2.96 16.59
N ALA A 67 -2.77 -3.15 16.54
CA ALA A 67 -3.39 -4.34 15.99
C ALA A 67 -3.10 -4.48 14.48
N GLY A 68 -3.23 -3.40 13.70
CA GLY A 68 -2.97 -3.40 12.27
C GLY A 68 -1.51 -3.71 11.94
N ILE A 69 -0.55 -3.05 12.62
CA ILE A 69 0.88 -3.33 12.44
C ILE A 69 1.21 -4.76 12.89
N GLY A 70 0.64 -5.20 14.03
CA GLY A 70 0.81 -6.57 14.53
C GLY A 70 0.33 -7.63 13.54
N ALA A 71 -0.89 -7.46 13.00
CA ALA A 71 -1.44 -8.36 11.97
C ALA A 71 -0.57 -8.40 10.71
N MET A 72 -0.08 -7.24 10.26
CA MET A 72 0.80 -7.16 9.10
C MET A 72 2.17 -7.82 9.35
N LEU A 73 2.75 -7.68 10.54
CA LEU A 73 4.00 -8.38 10.89
C LEU A 73 3.82 -9.90 10.95
N ILE A 74 2.69 -10.39 11.46
CA ILE A 74 2.33 -11.81 11.37
C ILE A 74 2.22 -12.25 9.91
N GLY A 75 1.59 -11.41 9.06
CA GLY A 75 1.53 -11.62 7.61
C GLY A 75 2.91 -11.70 6.96
N VAL A 76 3.87 -10.88 7.39
CA VAL A 76 5.28 -10.96 6.94
C VAL A 76 5.89 -12.31 7.32
N CYS A 77 5.72 -12.77 8.56
CA CYS A 77 6.23 -14.07 9.01
C CYS A 77 5.60 -15.22 8.22
N ALA A 78 4.29 -15.18 8.01
CA ALA A 78 3.58 -16.16 7.19
C ALA A 78 4.08 -16.17 5.74
N SER A 79 4.31 -14.98 5.15
CA SER A 79 4.88 -14.85 3.79
C SER A 79 6.29 -15.43 3.69
N TRP A 80 7.08 -15.25 4.73
CA TRP A 80 8.43 -15.84 4.78
C TRP A 80 8.38 -17.37 4.80
N CYS A 81 7.39 -17.94 5.47
CA CYS A 81 7.20 -19.40 5.55
C CYS A 81 6.77 -20.05 4.24
N ILE A 82 6.29 -19.29 3.24
CA ILE A 82 5.94 -19.83 1.90
C ILE A 82 7.11 -20.58 1.25
N ARG A 83 8.35 -20.21 1.55
CA ARG A 83 9.56 -20.89 1.03
C ARG A 83 9.60 -22.40 1.33
N TYR A 84 8.90 -22.84 2.37
CA TYR A 84 8.83 -24.25 2.73
C TYR A 84 7.76 -24.99 1.93
N LEU A 85 6.77 -24.27 1.39
CA LEU A 85 5.67 -24.83 0.59
C LEU A 85 5.99 -24.84 -0.89
N VAL A 86 6.72 -23.84 -1.36
CA VAL A 86 7.03 -23.66 -2.79
C VAL A 86 8.54 -23.58 -2.98
N LYS A 87 9.07 -24.53 -3.75
CA LYS A 87 10.49 -24.52 -4.15
C LYS A 87 10.67 -23.49 -5.27
N ALA A 88 11.19 -22.34 -4.92
CA ALA A 88 11.55 -21.27 -5.85
C ALA A 88 13.00 -20.84 -5.60
N ASP A 89 13.64 -20.27 -6.62
CA ASP A 89 14.96 -19.67 -6.46
C ASP A 89 14.88 -18.48 -5.48
N PRO A 90 16.00 -18.07 -4.87
CA PRO A 90 16.01 -17.04 -3.83
C PRO A 90 15.41 -15.70 -4.27
N VAL A 91 15.59 -15.28 -5.53
CA VAL A 91 15.09 -13.99 -6.05
C VAL A 91 13.59 -14.06 -6.30
N THR A 92 13.11 -15.16 -6.90
CA THR A 92 11.66 -15.41 -7.07
C THR A 92 10.97 -15.52 -5.72
N HIS A 93 11.56 -16.21 -4.75
CA HIS A 93 11.02 -16.26 -3.39
C HIS A 93 10.93 -14.86 -2.75
N ALA A 94 12.00 -14.04 -2.85
CA ALA A 94 11.99 -12.69 -2.29
C ALA A 94 10.93 -11.80 -2.96
N SER A 95 10.68 -12.00 -4.26
CA SER A 95 9.63 -11.30 -5.00
C SER A 95 8.23 -11.75 -4.56
N LEU A 96 8.01 -13.04 -4.39
CA LEU A 96 6.74 -13.60 -3.89
C LEU A 96 6.47 -13.19 -2.45
N PHE A 97 7.50 -13.22 -1.60
CA PHE A 97 7.45 -12.83 -0.20
C PHE A 97 6.82 -11.44 0.00
N GLN A 98 7.27 -10.45 -0.77
CA GLN A 98 6.71 -9.10 -0.65
C GLN A 98 5.26 -8.99 -1.14
N CYS A 99 4.82 -9.83 -2.06
CA CYS A 99 3.43 -9.85 -2.52
C CYS A 99 2.45 -10.26 -1.41
N GLY A 100 2.91 -11.03 -0.42
CA GLY A 100 2.07 -11.51 0.67
C GLY A 100 1.68 -10.45 1.69
N PHE A 101 2.45 -9.37 1.87
CA PHE A 101 2.16 -8.31 2.84
C PHE A 101 2.04 -6.90 2.26
N ARG A 102 2.38 -6.70 0.98
CA ARG A 102 2.14 -5.43 0.30
C ARG A 102 0.73 -5.41 -0.28
N PHE A 103 0.04 -4.31 -0.12
CA PHE A 103 -1.31 -4.13 -0.64
C PHE A 103 -1.39 -2.93 -1.58
N ASN A 104 -2.44 -2.90 -2.36
CA ASN A 104 -2.71 -1.76 -3.24
C ASN A 104 -3.35 -0.64 -2.42
N THR A 105 -2.60 0.43 -2.25
CA THR A 105 -3.00 1.59 -1.44
C THR A 105 -4.24 2.28 -2.00
N TYR A 106 -4.38 2.39 -3.31
CA TYR A 106 -5.52 3.07 -3.95
C TYR A 106 -6.83 2.32 -3.70
N ILE A 107 -6.81 0.99 -3.89
CA ILE A 107 -7.99 0.15 -3.60
C ILE A 107 -8.31 0.20 -2.10
N GLY A 108 -7.29 0.12 -1.25
CA GLY A 108 -7.47 0.23 0.20
C GLY A 108 -8.16 1.52 0.60
N PHE A 109 -7.70 2.66 0.09
CA PHE A 109 -8.32 3.95 0.38
C PHE A 109 -9.71 4.10 -0.20
N ALA A 110 -9.97 3.63 -1.42
CA ALA A 110 -11.30 3.67 -2.02
C ALA A 110 -12.31 2.88 -1.18
N LEU A 111 -11.93 1.69 -0.70
CA LEU A 111 -12.76 0.87 0.17
C LEU A 111 -12.95 1.49 1.55
N ALA A 112 -11.89 2.00 2.18
CA ALA A 112 -11.98 2.63 3.49
C ALA A 112 -12.91 3.84 3.46
N LEU A 113 -12.82 4.67 2.43
CA LEU A 113 -13.70 5.82 2.25
C LEU A 113 -15.17 5.42 2.08
N LYS A 114 -15.45 4.37 1.30
CA LYS A 114 -16.81 3.90 1.02
C LYS A 114 -17.45 3.19 2.22
N LEU A 115 -16.67 2.40 2.97
CA LEU A 115 -17.20 1.59 4.07
C LEU A 115 -17.30 2.37 5.38
N PHE A 116 -16.31 3.24 5.65
CA PHE A 116 -16.12 3.89 6.94
C PHE A 116 -16.01 5.42 6.84
N GLY A 117 -16.23 6.00 5.65
CA GLY A 117 -16.17 7.45 5.42
C GLY A 117 -14.78 8.05 5.66
N ASP A 118 -14.75 9.35 5.93
CA ASP A 118 -13.49 10.11 6.13
C ASP A 118 -12.69 9.62 7.34
N GLN A 119 -13.36 9.11 8.37
CA GLN A 119 -12.68 8.57 9.55
C GLN A 119 -11.91 7.28 9.23
N GLY A 120 -12.53 6.34 8.53
CA GLY A 120 -11.84 5.11 8.09
C GLY A 120 -10.70 5.39 7.13
N PHE A 121 -10.88 6.36 6.23
CA PHE A 121 -9.81 6.83 5.35
C PHE A 121 -8.63 7.38 6.15
N ALA A 122 -8.86 8.22 7.14
CA ALA A 122 -7.82 8.82 7.97
C ALA A 122 -7.07 7.78 8.82
N LEU A 123 -7.78 6.81 9.42
CA LEU A 123 -7.18 5.68 10.15
C LEU A 123 -6.28 4.83 9.24
N LEU A 124 -6.76 4.51 8.04
CA LEU A 124 -5.94 3.77 7.06
C LEU A 124 -4.73 4.58 6.62
N ALA A 125 -4.87 5.90 6.45
CA ALA A 125 -3.75 6.79 6.10
C ALA A 125 -2.66 6.77 7.18
N LEU A 126 -3.05 6.83 8.45
CA LEU A 126 -2.11 6.68 9.56
C LEU A 126 -1.43 5.31 9.55
N LEU A 127 -2.19 4.23 9.39
CA LEU A 127 -1.61 2.88 9.34
C LEU A 127 -0.59 2.76 8.20
N ILE A 128 -0.91 3.28 7.01
CA ILE A 128 -0.04 3.25 5.83
C ILE A 128 1.23 4.07 6.07
N ALA A 129 1.14 5.22 6.73
CA ALA A 129 2.29 6.06 7.03
C ALA A 129 3.35 5.33 7.85
N PHE A 130 2.93 4.48 8.79
CA PHE A 130 3.84 3.61 9.56
C PHE A 130 4.23 2.35 8.80
N TRP A 131 3.26 1.70 8.13
CA TRP A 131 3.50 0.42 7.48
C TRP A 131 4.37 0.50 6.24
N VAL A 132 4.24 1.54 5.41
CA VAL A 132 5.00 1.66 4.15
C VAL A 132 6.52 1.67 4.39
N PRO A 133 7.07 2.47 5.33
CA PRO A 133 8.49 2.39 5.65
C PRO A 133 8.93 1.01 6.13
N ILE A 134 8.16 0.39 7.02
CA ILE A 134 8.46 -0.94 7.56
C ILE A 134 8.47 -1.98 6.44
N SER A 135 7.40 -2.04 5.65
CA SER A 135 7.25 -3.00 4.57
C SER A 135 8.30 -2.83 3.47
N ASN A 136 8.66 -1.58 3.11
CA ASN A 136 9.71 -1.31 2.14
C ASN A 136 11.08 -1.76 2.65
N THR A 137 11.40 -1.50 3.92
CA THR A 137 12.65 -1.95 4.54
C THR A 137 12.77 -3.47 4.49
N ILE A 138 11.71 -4.17 4.87
CA ILE A 138 11.65 -5.63 4.86
C ILE A 138 11.81 -6.16 3.42
N ALA A 139 11.06 -5.61 2.46
CA ALA A 139 11.09 -6.07 1.07
C ALA A 139 12.46 -5.85 0.41
N VAL A 140 13.03 -4.64 0.58
CA VAL A 140 14.35 -4.31 0.02
C VAL A 140 15.45 -5.17 0.64
N SER A 141 15.42 -5.39 1.96
CA SER A 141 16.38 -6.24 2.66
C SER A 141 16.32 -7.68 2.18
N ALA A 142 15.12 -8.23 2.03
CA ALA A 142 14.92 -9.60 1.55
C ALA A 142 15.42 -9.76 0.11
N LEU A 143 15.09 -8.82 -0.78
CA LEU A 143 15.53 -8.85 -2.18
C LEU A 143 17.04 -8.67 -2.31
N ALA A 144 17.63 -7.72 -1.59
CA ALA A 144 19.09 -7.51 -1.59
C ALA A 144 19.85 -8.74 -1.08
N GLY A 145 19.34 -9.40 -0.03
CA GLY A 145 19.90 -10.65 0.47
C GLY A 145 19.78 -11.81 -0.52
N ALA A 146 18.68 -11.91 -1.26
CA ALA A 146 18.46 -12.91 -2.27
C ALA A 146 19.39 -12.73 -3.49
N VAL A 147 19.54 -11.48 -3.96
CA VAL A 147 20.46 -11.12 -5.06
C VAL A 147 21.90 -11.42 -4.64
N ALA A 148 22.32 -11.03 -3.44
CA ALA A 148 23.67 -11.32 -2.96
C ALA A 148 23.99 -12.83 -2.89
N LYS A 149 23.01 -13.66 -2.49
CA LYS A 149 23.16 -15.12 -2.50
C LYS A 149 23.29 -15.68 -3.92
N ARG A 150 22.52 -15.15 -4.87
CA ARG A 150 22.60 -15.55 -6.28
C ARG A 150 23.96 -15.20 -6.87
N ASP A 151 24.42 -13.96 -6.67
CA ASP A 151 25.69 -13.46 -7.22
C ASP A 151 26.88 -14.23 -6.63
N ALA A 152 26.85 -14.53 -5.33
CA ALA A 152 27.84 -15.39 -4.70
C ALA A 152 27.87 -16.82 -5.27
N ALA A 153 26.70 -17.39 -5.60
CA ALA A 153 26.59 -18.69 -6.23
C ALA A 153 27.14 -18.70 -7.69
N LEU A 154 27.12 -17.55 -8.36
CA LEU A 154 27.66 -17.37 -9.72
C LEU A 154 29.13 -16.97 -9.71
N GLY A 155 29.78 -16.81 -8.54
CA GLY A 155 31.16 -16.38 -8.40
C GLY A 155 31.42 -14.90 -8.69
N GLU A 156 30.36 -14.10 -8.80
CA GLU A 156 30.44 -12.66 -9.00
C GLU A 156 30.67 -11.95 -7.65
N GLN A 157 31.88 -11.40 -7.46
CA GLN A 157 32.15 -10.55 -6.30
C GLN A 157 31.52 -9.16 -6.52
N THR A 158 30.47 -8.86 -5.79
CA THR A 158 29.92 -7.51 -5.76
C THR A 158 30.83 -6.58 -4.95
N ASN A 159 31.83 -5.99 -5.61
CA ASN A 159 32.67 -4.91 -5.07
C ASN A 159 31.87 -3.59 -5.08
N GLY A 160 31.03 -3.38 -4.08
CA GLY A 160 30.33 -2.12 -3.88
C GLY A 160 29.97 -1.92 -2.42
N SER A 161 30.46 -0.83 -1.82
CA SER A 161 30.00 -0.40 -0.49
C SER A 161 28.51 -0.13 -0.56
N LYS A 162 27.67 -1.09 -0.09
CA LYS A 162 26.22 -0.92 -0.04
C LYS A 162 25.90 0.17 1.00
N PRO A 163 25.16 1.23 0.64
CA PRO A 163 24.76 2.23 1.62
C PRO A 163 24.02 1.55 2.77
N SER A 164 24.26 2.01 4.00
CA SER A 164 23.60 1.45 5.18
C SER A 164 22.07 1.45 4.97
N LEU A 165 21.42 0.30 5.23
CA LEU A 165 19.99 0.13 5.12
C LEU A 165 19.22 1.23 5.87
N MET A 166 19.74 1.65 7.03
CA MET A 166 19.20 2.76 7.81
C MET A 166 19.19 4.10 7.06
N VAL A 167 20.25 4.40 6.33
CA VAL A 167 20.36 5.65 5.55
C VAL A 167 19.39 5.62 4.36
N VAL A 168 19.32 4.50 3.65
CA VAL A 168 18.38 4.34 2.51
C VAL A 168 16.93 4.44 2.97
N THR A 169 16.58 3.76 4.05
CA THR A 169 15.22 3.77 4.61
C THR A 169 14.88 5.16 5.19
N GLY A 170 15.77 5.77 5.95
CA GLY A 170 15.56 7.10 6.53
C GLY A 170 15.33 8.15 5.42
N LYS A 171 16.14 8.13 4.37
CA LYS A 171 15.96 9.02 3.21
C LYS A 171 14.63 8.76 2.49
N ALA A 172 14.26 7.51 2.28
CA ALA A 172 13.00 7.15 1.64
C ALA A 172 11.77 7.61 2.46
N VAL A 173 11.84 7.55 3.78
CA VAL A 173 10.78 8.03 4.69
C VAL A 173 10.65 9.55 4.61
N VAL A 174 11.76 10.28 4.77
CA VAL A 174 11.76 11.76 4.80
C VAL A 174 11.38 12.35 3.44
N GLN A 175 11.67 11.66 2.35
CA GLN A 175 11.35 12.12 1.00
C GLN A 175 10.01 11.60 0.47
N ASN A 176 9.27 10.81 1.26
CA ASN A 176 7.99 10.27 0.83
C ASN A 176 6.87 11.33 0.99
N PRO A 177 6.27 11.82 -0.12
CA PRO A 177 5.26 12.87 -0.06
C PRO A 177 3.99 12.45 0.70
N LEU A 178 3.67 11.17 0.71
CA LEU A 178 2.52 10.65 1.45
C LEU A 178 2.75 10.73 2.96
N ILE A 179 3.96 10.38 3.41
CA ILE A 179 4.32 10.46 4.83
C ILE A 179 4.36 11.92 5.29
N ILE A 180 4.95 12.80 4.48
CA ILE A 180 5.00 14.24 4.77
C ILE A 180 3.58 14.80 4.91
N ALA A 181 2.70 14.51 3.96
CA ALA A 181 1.30 14.97 3.98
C ALA A 181 0.53 14.42 5.22
N THR A 182 0.73 13.13 5.56
CA THR A 182 0.13 12.51 6.74
C THR A 182 0.60 13.19 8.03
N VAL A 183 1.91 13.40 8.17
CA VAL A 183 2.48 14.08 9.36
C VAL A 183 1.99 15.51 9.47
N LEU A 184 1.98 16.27 8.38
CA LEU A 184 1.47 17.64 8.38
C LEU A 184 -0.02 17.68 8.71
N GLY A 185 -0.83 16.78 8.15
CA GLY A 185 -2.26 16.66 8.48
C GLY A 185 -2.49 16.33 9.94
N LEU A 186 -1.69 15.42 10.50
CA LEU A 186 -1.74 15.05 11.92
C LEU A 186 -1.33 16.21 12.82
N CYS A 187 -0.27 16.93 12.49
CA CYS A 187 0.15 18.13 13.23
C CYS A 187 -0.97 19.18 13.24
N CYS A 188 -1.60 19.48 12.09
CA CYS A 188 -2.73 20.42 12.03
C CYS A 188 -3.90 19.95 12.90
N ASN A 189 -4.23 18.65 12.82
CA ASN A 189 -5.31 18.05 13.61
C ASN A 189 -5.05 18.19 15.13
N LEU A 190 -3.87 17.79 15.60
CA LEU A 190 -3.51 17.82 17.03
C LEU A 190 -3.37 19.23 17.60
N LEU A 191 -2.89 20.18 16.79
CA LEU A 191 -2.74 21.57 17.19
C LEU A 191 -4.03 22.38 17.03
N GLY A 192 -5.10 21.78 16.52
CA GLY A 192 -6.37 22.45 16.26
C GLY A 192 -6.27 23.54 15.17
N ILE A 193 -5.28 23.42 14.27
CA ILE A 193 -5.07 24.41 13.20
C ILE A 193 -6.11 24.20 12.13
N THR A 194 -6.99 25.20 11.94
CA THR A 194 -8.00 25.19 10.88
C THR A 194 -7.40 25.67 9.57
N VAL A 195 -7.51 24.85 8.53
CA VAL A 195 -7.07 25.22 7.19
C VAL A 195 -8.05 26.22 6.57
N PRO A 196 -7.59 27.38 6.06
CA PRO A 196 -8.45 28.34 5.41
C PRO A 196 -9.31 27.70 4.29
N ALA A 197 -10.58 28.08 4.19
CA ALA A 197 -11.54 27.45 3.29
C ALA A 197 -11.07 27.39 1.84
N THR A 198 -10.46 28.46 1.33
CA THR A 198 -9.92 28.53 -0.03
C THR A 198 -8.83 27.48 -0.29
N ILE A 199 -7.89 27.32 0.67
CA ILE A 199 -6.81 26.33 0.59
C ILE A 199 -7.41 24.93 0.68
N HIS A 200 -8.33 24.71 1.60
CA HIS A 200 -9.01 23.43 1.76
C HIS A 200 -9.75 23.00 0.47
N HIS A 201 -10.50 23.91 -0.16
CA HIS A 201 -11.19 23.64 -1.42
C HIS A 201 -10.23 23.30 -2.56
N PHE A 202 -9.13 24.01 -2.67
CA PHE A 202 -8.09 23.72 -3.66
C PHE A 202 -7.48 22.33 -3.47
N LEU A 203 -7.05 22.01 -2.23
CA LEU A 203 -6.47 20.71 -1.89
C LEU A 203 -7.48 19.56 -2.08
N LYS A 204 -8.73 19.79 -1.70
CA LYS A 204 -9.82 18.81 -1.89
C LYS A 204 -10.09 18.54 -3.37
N GLY A 205 -10.02 19.57 -4.22
CA GLY A 205 -10.16 19.44 -5.69
C GLY A 205 -9.07 18.53 -6.28
N LEU A 206 -7.81 18.72 -5.89
CA LEU A 206 -6.71 17.85 -6.28
C LEU A 206 -6.89 16.43 -5.74
N GLY A 207 -7.26 16.32 -4.46
CA GLY A 207 -7.46 15.05 -3.80
C GLY A 207 -8.54 14.18 -4.45
N ASN A 208 -9.65 14.78 -4.85
CA ASN A 208 -10.77 14.05 -5.48
C ASN A 208 -10.36 13.37 -6.81
N ALA A 209 -9.41 13.95 -7.55
CA ALA A 209 -8.89 13.36 -8.78
C ALA A 209 -7.97 12.16 -8.52
N SER A 210 -7.39 12.07 -7.32
CA SER A 210 -6.31 11.12 -7.02
C SER A 210 -6.76 9.65 -7.06
N LEU A 211 -7.90 9.32 -6.45
CA LEU A 211 -8.38 7.94 -6.37
C LEU A 211 -8.78 7.42 -7.75
N ALA A 212 -9.57 8.19 -8.51
CA ALA A 212 -9.99 7.79 -9.84
C ALA A 212 -8.79 7.59 -10.78
N MET A 213 -7.86 8.55 -10.80
CA MET A 213 -6.66 8.46 -11.63
C MET A 213 -5.74 7.32 -11.18
N GLY A 214 -5.61 7.09 -9.87
CA GLY A 214 -4.85 5.97 -9.32
C GLY A 214 -5.44 4.63 -9.75
N LEU A 215 -6.77 4.46 -9.70
CA LEU A 215 -7.43 3.24 -10.15
C LEU A 215 -7.29 3.02 -11.67
N LEU A 216 -7.35 4.08 -12.48
CA LEU A 216 -7.04 4.01 -13.92
C LEU A 216 -5.61 3.52 -14.17
N CYS A 217 -4.62 4.07 -13.46
CA CYS A 217 -3.21 3.65 -13.56
C CYS A 217 -3.02 2.17 -13.18
N ILE A 218 -3.73 1.68 -12.15
CA ILE A 218 -3.72 0.25 -11.80
C ILE A 218 -4.22 -0.59 -12.97
N GLY A 219 -5.37 -0.23 -13.54
CA GLY A 219 -5.94 -0.94 -14.69
C GLY A 219 -4.99 -0.98 -15.87
N ALA A 220 -4.38 0.14 -16.19
CA ALA A 220 -3.36 0.24 -17.25
C ALA A 220 -2.10 -0.59 -16.94
N GLY A 221 -1.76 -0.81 -15.67
CA GLY A 221 -0.65 -1.64 -15.24
C GLY A 221 -0.87 -3.16 -15.36
N LEU A 222 -2.11 -3.63 -15.57
CA LEU A 222 -2.43 -5.07 -15.63
C LEU A 222 -1.82 -5.74 -16.87
N ARG A 223 -0.97 -6.75 -16.65
CA ARG A 223 -0.29 -7.52 -17.71
C ARG A 223 -0.62 -9.01 -17.56
N PHE A 224 -1.67 -9.47 -18.24
CA PHE A 224 -2.10 -10.88 -18.18
C PHE A 224 -1.07 -11.87 -18.75
N ALA A 225 -0.23 -11.44 -19.68
CA ALA A 225 0.83 -12.29 -20.23
C ALA A 225 1.84 -12.75 -19.17
N ALA A 226 2.07 -11.97 -18.13
CA ALA A 226 2.98 -12.30 -17.02
C ALA A 226 2.45 -13.44 -16.12
N LEU A 227 1.16 -13.79 -16.22
CA LEU A 227 0.54 -14.85 -15.42
C LEU A 227 0.85 -16.25 -15.95
N ARG A 228 1.34 -16.38 -17.19
CA ARG A 228 1.58 -17.68 -17.85
C ARG A 228 2.80 -18.36 -17.22
N GLY A 229 2.63 -19.58 -16.75
CA GLY A 229 3.71 -20.43 -16.22
C GLY A 229 3.97 -20.37 -14.72
N SER A 230 3.30 -19.49 -13.96
CA SER A 230 3.56 -19.32 -12.52
C SER A 230 2.34 -19.56 -11.63
N TRP A 231 1.38 -20.39 -12.09
CA TRP A 231 0.10 -20.57 -11.40
C TRP A 231 0.23 -21.03 -9.93
N GLY A 232 1.19 -21.93 -9.63
CA GLY A 232 1.42 -22.39 -8.27
C GLY A 232 1.86 -21.26 -7.33
N LEU A 233 2.76 -20.38 -7.80
CA LEU A 233 3.23 -19.23 -7.06
C LEU A 233 2.12 -18.21 -6.83
N ILE A 234 1.33 -17.95 -7.90
CA ILE A 234 0.21 -17.01 -7.86
C ILE A 234 -0.86 -17.51 -6.89
N LEU A 235 -1.23 -18.78 -6.98
CA LEU A 235 -2.26 -19.38 -6.12
C LEU A 235 -1.83 -19.35 -4.65
N THR A 236 -0.58 -19.71 -4.35
CA THR A 236 -0.05 -19.67 -2.97
C THR A 236 -0.07 -18.25 -2.41
N GLY A 237 0.38 -17.27 -3.17
CA GLY A 237 0.32 -15.86 -2.77
C GLY A 237 -1.12 -15.34 -2.62
N ALA A 238 -2.04 -15.75 -3.51
CA ALA A 238 -3.45 -15.37 -3.45
C ALA A 238 -4.15 -15.95 -2.22
N VAL A 239 -3.96 -17.24 -1.93
CA VAL A 239 -4.53 -17.90 -0.74
C VAL A 239 -4.03 -17.24 0.54
N GLN A 240 -2.72 -16.98 0.64
CA GLN A 240 -2.17 -16.29 1.80
C GLN A 240 -2.78 -14.90 1.95
N ARG A 241 -2.88 -14.13 0.89
CA ARG A 241 -3.33 -12.74 0.95
C ARG A 241 -4.83 -12.61 1.17
N LEU A 242 -5.62 -13.46 0.52
CA LEU A 242 -7.08 -13.35 0.52
C LEU A 242 -7.74 -14.13 1.65
N MET A 243 -7.07 -15.13 2.20
CA MET A 243 -7.62 -15.97 3.29
C MET A 243 -6.83 -15.78 4.59
N LEU A 244 -5.51 -15.98 4.56
CA LEU A 244 -4.72 -15.96 5.78
C LEU A 244 -4.65 -14.58 6.43
N LEU A 245 -4.35 -13.52 5.64
CA LEU A 245 -4.22 -12.17 6.19
C LEU A 245 -5.51 -11.63 6.82
N PRO A 246 -6.70 -11.74 6.18
CA PRO A 246 -7.95 -11.33 6.83
C PRO A 246 -8.26 -12.11 8.09
N LEU A 247 -7.99 -13.43 8.12
CA LEU A 247 -8.17 -14.25 9.31
C LEU A 247 -7.23 -13.83 10.46
N VAL A 248 -5.97 -13.52 10.12
CA VAL A 248 -5.00 -13.00 11.09
C VAL A 248 -5.43 -11.63 11.63
N ALA A 249 -5.85 -10.71 10.73
CA ALA A 249 -6.33 -9.39 11.13
C ALA A 249 -7.54 -9.51 12.06
N TRP A 250 -8.51 -10.33 11.68
CA TRP A 250 -9.68 -10.59 12.51
C TRP A 250 -9.31 -11.21 13.87
N GLY A 251 -8.41 -12.19 13.90
CA GLY A 251 -7.95 -12.81 15.15
C GLY A 251 -7.21 -11.84 16.07
N VAL A 252 -6.35 -10.99 15.51
CA VAL A 252 -5.60 -9.97 16.28
C VAL A 252 -6.55 -8.91 16.84
N THR A 253 -7.47 -8.40 16.05
CA THR A 253 -8.44 -7.39 16.51
C THR A 253 -9.38 -7.95 17.56
N ALA A 254 -9.85 -9.20 17.42
CA ALA A 254 -10.65 -9.90 18.42
C ALA A 254 -9.85 -10.11 19.72
N ALA A 255 -8.58 -10.50 19.65
CA ALA A 255 -7.72 -10.66 20.81
C ALA A 255 -7.41 -9.34 21.55
N CYS A 256 -7.36 -8.23 20.79
CA CYS A 256 -7.17 -6.88 21.35
C CYS A 256 -8.48 -6.26 21.88
N GLY A 257 -9.63 -6.94 21.78
CA GLY A 257 -10.93 -6.42 22.20
C GLY A 257 -11.42 -5.21 21.38
N LEU A 258 -10.92 -5.05 20.15
CA LEU A 258 -11.32 -3.98 19.26
C LEU A 258 -12.68 -4.28 18.62
N PRO A 259 -13.49 -3.25 18.30
CA PRO A 259 -14.79 -3.46 17.67
C PRO A 259 -14.62 -4.14 16.29
N PRO A 260 -15.63 -4.92 15.84
CA PRO A 260 -15.56 -5.65 14.56
C PRO A 260 -15.27 -4.77 13.33
N ALA A 261 -15.61 -3.49 13.42
CA ALA A 261 -15.31 -2.50 12.37
C ALA A 261 -13.81 -2.19 12.22
N ALA A 262 -12.97 -2.61 13.17
CA ALA A 262 -11.52 -2.43 13.12
C ALA A 262 -10.77 -3.61 12.47
N ALA A 263 -11.46 -4.74 12.25
CA ALA A 263 -10.93 -5.94 11.61
C ALA A 263 -11.12 -5.92 10.10
#